data_4ca3ccc612673a052dd19c70cec5c80f
#
_entry.id   4ca3ccc612673a052dd19c70cec5c80f
#
_cell.length_a   1.000
_cell.length_b   1.000
_cell.length_c   1.000
_cell.angle_alpha   90.00
_cell.angle_beta   90.00
_cell.angle_gamma   90.00
#
_symmetry.space_group_name_H-M   'P 1'
#
loop_
_entity.id
_entity.type
_entity.pdbx_description
1 polymer ?
#
loop_
_entity_poly.entity_id
_entity_poly.type
_entity_poly.pdbx_seq_one_letter_code
_entity_poly.pdbx_strand_id
1 'polypeptide(L)'
;MTETAHFGAREVPIEDKQGLVDDVFHSVARRYDLMNDLMSLGLHRAWKDALVTAVDPPKNSPFALLDIAGGTGDVAFRVVKRGGPQTRATVCDINAAMLEIGRERAAARSLENAITFAEANAEALPFADKSFDAVTVAFGIRNVPRIEQALAEAYRVLRIGGKFACLEFSAVDVPGLDRLYDFYSFNVIPALGRAVTGDAESYRYLVESIRRFPSPQAFAAMMRAAGFARVAFQSMSGGIVTLHSGWRL
;
A
#
# COMPACT_ATOMS: atom_id res chain seq x y z
N MET A 1 28.52 -9.95 6.43
CA MET A 1 27.53 -9.46 7.41
C MET A 1 26.17 -9.68 6.78
N THR A 2 25.27 -10.37 7.46
CA THR A 2 23.91 -10.60 6.97
C THR A 2 23.19 -9.25 6.94
N GLU A 3 22.58 -8.91 5.81
CA GLU A 3 21.79 -7.69 5.67
C GLU A 3 20.57 -7.78 6.59
N THR A 4 20.27 -6.72 7.35
CA THR A 4 19.17 -6.71 8.33
C THR A 4 18.06 -5.74 7.92
N ALA A 5 16.85 -6.00 8.35
CA ALA A 5 15.68 -5.15 8.18
C ALA A 5 14.89 -5.06 9.49
N HIS A 6 14.05 -4.04 9.59
CA HIS A 6 13.18 -3.88 10.75
C HIS A 6 11.85 -4.62 10.56
N PHE A 7 11.46 -5.42 11.57
CA PHE A 7 10.13 -5.97 11.74
C PHE A 7 9.54 -5.37 13.02
N GLY A 8 8.74 -4.32 12.89
CA GLY A 8 8.33 -3.48 14.01
C GLY A 8 9.54 -2.89 14.73
N ALA A 9 9.63 -3.06 16.05
CA ALA A 9 10.75 -2.61 16.86
C ALA A 9 11.99 -3.53 16.79
N ARG A 10 11.83 -4.75 16.28
CA ARG A 10 12.90 -5.75 16.20
C ARG A 10 13.72 -5.62 14.93
N GLU A 11 15.00 -5.89 15.01
CA GLU A 11 15.89 -6.07 13.86
C GLU A 11 15.96 -7.57 13.52
N VAL A 12 15.73 -7.93 12.27
CA VAL A 12 15.71 -9.31 11.79
C VAL A 12 16.55 -9.43 10.51
N PRO A 13 17.05 -10.63 10.15
CA PRO A 13 17.63 -10.86 8.83
C PRO A 13 16.63 -10.43 7.75
N ILE A 14 17.11 -9.77 6.70
CA ILE A 14 16.24 -9.21 5.67
C ILE A 14 15.41 -10.28 4.96
N GLU A 15 15.97 -11.49 4.83
CA GLU A 15 15.34 -12.68 4.27
C GLU A 15 14.15 -13.19 5.10
N ASP A 16 14.17 -12.98 6.42
CA ASP A 16 13.11 -13.44 7.34
C ASP A 16 11.94 -12.44 7.40
N LYS A 17 12.19 -11.15 7.10
CA LYS A 17 11.18 -10.11 7.26
C LYS A 17 9.91 -10.41 6.49
N GLN A 18 10.02 -10.91 5.25
CA GLN A 18 8.87 -11.16 4.40
C GLN A 18 7.96 -12.25 5.01
N GLY A 19 8.52 -13.36 5.49
CA GLY A 19 7.74 -14.42 6.13
C GLY A 19 7.00 -13.94 7.37
N LEU A 20 7.68 -13.15 8.23
CA LEU A 20 7.07 -12.56 9.43
C LEU A 20 5.92 -11.60 9.09
N VAL A 21 6.07 -10.82 8.03
CA VAL A 21 5.00 -9.93 7.54
C VAL A 21 3.82 -10.74 7.02
N ASP A 22 4.08 -11.81 6.28
CA ASP A 22 3.03 -12.66 5.72
C ASP A 22 2.21 -13.34 6.83
N ASP A 23 2.84 -13.82 7.89
CA ASP A 23 2.17 -14.38 9.06
C ASP A 23 1.21 -13.38 9.70
N VAL A 24 1.63 -12.11 9.86
CA VAL A 24 0.78 -11.03 10.38
C VAL A 24 -0.45 -10.85 9.50
N PHE A 25 -0.28 -10.71 8.19
CA PHE A 25 -1.40 -10.47 7.28
C PHE A 25 -2.28 -11.68 7.08
N HIS A 26 -1.74 -12.90 7.17
CA HIS A 26 -2.53 -14.12 7.13
C HIS A 26 -3.49 -14.19 8.32
N SER A 27 -3.04 -13.85 9.53
CA SER A 27 -3.86 -13.86 10.74
C SER A 27 -5.04 -12.88 10.68
N VAL A 28 -4.88 -11.74 10.00
CA VAL A 28 -5.89 -10.67 9.95
C VAL A 28 -6.62 -10.57 8.61
N ALA A 29 -6.30 -11.40 7.61
CA ALA A 29 -6.80 -11.25 6.24
C ALA A 29 -8.33 -11.08 6.13
N ARG A 30 -9.11 -11.92 6.83
CA ARG A 30 -10.58 -11.84 6.84
C ARG A 30 -11.12 -10.60 7.55
N ARG A 31 -10.33 -9.98 8.44
CA ARG A 31 -10.69 -8.80 9.25
C ARG A 31 -9.89 -7.56 8.88
N TYR A 32 -9.18 -7.63 7.75
CA TYR A 32 -8.28 -6.57 7.30
C TYR A 32 -8.98 -5.20 7.17
N ASP A 33 -10.18 -5.18 6.61
CA ASP A 33 -10.95 -3.93 6.48
C ASP A 33 -11.35 -3.38 7.85
N LEU A 34 -11.74 -4.23 8.80
CA LEU A 34 -12.04 -3.83 10.18
C LEU A 34 -10.80 -3.28 10.88
N MET A 35 -9.64 -3.88 10.66
CA MET A 35 -8.36 -3.38 11.16
C MET A 35 -8.07 -1.98 10.61
N ASN A 36 -8.24 -1.77 9.31
CA ASN A 36 -8.06 -0.45 8.69
C ASN A 36 -9.08 0.57 9.22
N ASP A 37 -10.34 0.16 9.44
CA ASP A 37 -11.36 1.03 10.04
C ASP A 37 -10.95 1.46 11.46
N LEU A 38 -10.50 0.54 12.30
CA LEU A 38 -10.04 0.83 13.65
C LEU A 38 -8.82 1.75 13.66
N MET A 39 -7.83 1.48 12.81
CA MET A 39 -6.59 2.28 12.75
C MET A 39 -6.81 3.69 12.23
N SER A 40 -7.79 3.89 11.37
CA SER A 40 -8.02 5.15 10.66
C SER A 40 -9.32 5.85 11.04
N LEU A 41 -10.12 5.30 11.97
CA LEU A 41 -11.49 5.73 12.24
C LEU A 41 -12.35 5.84 10.96
N GLY A 42 -12.12 4.92 10.01
CA GLY A 42 -12.80 4.88 8.70
C GLY A 42 -12.27 5.86 7.66
N LEU A 43 -11.32 6.74 8.00
CA LEU A 43 -10.75 7.75 7.09
C LEU A 43 -9.97 7.13 5.92
N HIS A 44 -9.49 5.89 6.05
CA HIS A 44 -8.76 5.21 4.97
C HIS A 44 -9.54 5.17 3.64
N ARG A 45 -10.88 5.19 3.71
CA ARG A 45 -11.73 5.21 2.50
C ARG A 45 -11.58 6.52 1.74
N ALA A 46 -11.62 7.65 2.46
CA ALA A 46 -11.43 8.98 1.85
C ALA A 46 -10.00 9.15 1.31
N TRP A 47 -9.00 8.62 2.02
CA TRP A 47 -7.61 8.66 1.55
C TRP A 47 -7.40 7.80 0.29
N LYS A 48 -8.03 6.63 0.20
CA LYS A 48 -8.02 5.80 -1.01
C LYS A 48 -8.76 6.48 -2.17
N ASP A 49 -9.84 7.21 -1.91
CA ASP A 49 -10.52 8.01 -2.94
C ASP A 49 -9.64 9.16 -3.44
N ALA A 50 -8.84 9.78 -2.57
CA ALA A 50 -7.83 10.76 -2.97
C ALA A 50 -6.73 10.13 -3.85
N LEU A 51 -6.24 8.93 -3.50
CA LEU A 51 -5.31 8.17 -4.33
C LEU A 51 -5.89 7.91 -5.73
N VAL A 52 -7.12 7.41 -5.80
CA VAL A 52 -7.81 7.15 -7.08
C VAL A 52 -8.02 8.43 -7.89
N THR A 53 -8.29 9.54 -7.22
CA THR A 53 -8.37 10.86 -7.85
C THR A 53 -7.00 11.29 -8.41
N ALA A 54 -5.93 11.03 -7.69
CA ALA A 54 -4.58 11.32 -8.18
C ALA A 54 -4.17 10.45 -9.36
N VAL A 55 -4.60 9.18 -9.40
CA VAL A 55 -4.39 8.28 -10.57
C VAL A 55 -5.12 8.81 -11.80
N ASP A 56 -6.35 9.29 -11.63
CA ASP A 56 -7.23 9.88 -12.66
C ASP A 56 -7.36 9.00 -13.92
N PRO A 57 -7.93 7.78 -13.80
CA PRO A 57 -8.05 6.87 -14.94
C PRO A 57 -8.99 7.44 -16.02
N PRO A 58 -8.61 7.39 -17.31
CA PRO A 58 -9.40 7.95 -18.40
C PRO A 58 -10.71 7.18 -18.59
N LYS A 59 -11.76 7.88 -19.05
CA LYS A 59 -13.09 7.31 -19.31
C LYS A 59 -13.22 6.62 -20.68
N ASN A 60 -12.49 7.11 -21.68
CA ASN A 60 -12.74 6.79 -23.09
C ASN A 60 -11.55 6.12 -23.79
N SER A 61 -10.55 5.69 -23.05
CA SER A 61 -9.38 4.99 -23.61
C SER A 61 -8.95 3.82 -22.72
N PRO A 62 -8.24 2.84 -23.28
CA PRO A 62 -7.67 1.75 -22.50
C PRO A 62 -6.76 2.29 -21.39
N PHE A 63 -6.83 1.65 -20.23
CA PHE A 63 -6.00 1.98 -19.09
C PHE A 63 -5.65 0.73 -18.29
N ALA A 64 -4.37 0.51 -18.05
CA ALA A 64 -3.84 -0.62 -17.30
C ALA A 64 -3.23 -0.15 -15.97
N LEU A 65 -3.83 -0.57 -14.86
CA LEU A 65 -3.33 -0.35 -13.50
C LEU A 65 -2.60 -1.58 -12.99
N LEU A 66 -1.48 -1.38 -12.30
CA LEU A 66 -0.92 -2.34 -11.36
C LEU A 66 -1.07 -1.81 -9.93
N ASP A 67 -1.69 -2.59 -9.05
CA ASP A 67 -1.84 -2.30 -7.63
C ASP A 67 -0.91 -3.23 -6.83
N ILE A 68 0.24 -2.73 -6.41
CA ILE A 68 1.29 -3.49 -5.70
C ILE A 68 0.96 -3.54 -4.21
N ALA A 69 1.15 -4.70 -3.59
CA ALA A 69 0.69 -4.99 -2.23
C ALA A 69 -0.79 -4.62 -2.08
N GLY A 70 -1.57 -4.95 -3.10
CA GLY A 70 -2.96 -4.53 -3.23
C GLY A 70 -3.94 -5.35 -2.38
N GLY A 71 -3.48 -6.44 -1.78
CA GLY A 71 -4.23 -7.27 -0.85
C GLY A 71 -5.55 -7.75 -1.43
N THR A 72 -6.64 -7.35 -0.80
CA THR A 72 -8.01 -7.70 -1.23
C THR A 72 -8.54 -6.87 -2.42
N GLY A 73 -7.73 -5.96 -3.00
CA GLY A 73 -8.04 -5.25 -4.24
C GLY A 73 -8.89 -3.98 -4.11
N ASP A 74 -9.04 -3.40 -2.92
CA ASP A 74 -9.94 -2.25 -2.70
C ASP A 74 -9.59 -1.04 -3.59
N VAL A 75 -8.29 -0.73 -3.79
CA VAL A 75 -7.86 0.36 -4.69
C VAL A 75 -8.20 0.02 -6.14
N ALA A 76 -7.88 -1.20 -6.58
CA ALA A 76 -8.17 -1.67 -7.93
C ALA A 76 -9.68 -1.60 -8.26
N PHE A 77 -10.56 -2.00 -7.33
CA PHE A 77 -12.02 -1.86 -7.50
C PHE A 77 -12.45 -0.41 -7.70
N ARG A 78 -11.88 0.51 -6.93
CA ARG A 78 -12.19 1.94 -7.04
C ARG A 78 -11.71 2.54 -8.36
N VAL A 79 -10.50 2.16 -8.81
CA VAL A 79 -9.93 2.63 -10.09
C VAL A 79 -10.77 2.12 -11.27
N VAL A 80 -11.12 0.83 -11.28
CA VAL A 80 -11.98 0.25 -12.35
C VAL A 80 -13.36 0.91 -12.36
N LYS A 81 -13.96 1.14 -11.18
CA LYS A 81 -15.26 1.82 -11.09
C LYS A 81 -15.20 3.28 -11.54
N ARG A 82 -14.09 3.99 -11.29
CA ARG A 82 -13.91 5.40 -11.69
C ARG A 82 -13.54 5.55 -13.17
N GLY A 83 -12.78 4.61 -13.71
CA GLY A 83 -12.34 4.60 -15.10
C GLY A 83 -13.46 4.26 -16.09
N GLY A 84 -13.08 4.09 -17.33
CA GLY A 84 -13.99 3.67 -18.41
C GLY A 84 -14.08 2.13 -18.52
N PRO A 85 -14.91 1.62 -19.44
CA PRO A 85 -15.14 0.18 -19.60
C PRO A 85 -13.88 -0.60 -20.09
N GLN A 86 -12.88 0.13 -20.58
CA GLN A 86 -11.60 -0.42 -21.02
C GLN A 86 -10.51 -0.36 -19.94
N THR A 87 -10.86 0.06 -18.70
CA THR A 87 -9.93 0.03 -17.57
C THR A 87 -9.74 -1.40 -17.09
N ARG A 88 -8.49 -1.82 -16.95
CA ARG A 88 -8.10 -3.11 -16.40
C ARG A 88 -7.15 -2.89 -15.24
N ALA A 89 -7.27 -3.69 -14.20
CA ALA A 89 -6.37 -3.65 -13.04
C ALA A 89 -5.76 -5.03 -12.79
N THR A 90 -4.50 -5.04 -12.43
CA THR A 90 -3.82 -6.22 -11.87
C THR A 90 -3.51 -5.91 -10.41
N VAL A 91 -4.06 -6.72 -9.51
CA VAL A 91 -3.71 -6.70 -8.08
C VAL A 91 -2.56 -7.67 -7.88
N CYS A 92 -1.46 -7.18 -7.36
CA CYS A 92 -0.27 -7.96 -7.05
C CYS A 92 -0.03 -7.93 -5.55
N ASP A 93 0.08 -9.10 -4.95
CA ASP A 93 0.41 -9.25 -3.52
C ASP A 93 1.21 -10.53 -3.31
N ILE A 94 1.99 -10.59 -2.26
CA ILE A 94 2.72 -11.81 -1.89
C ILE A 94 1.84 -12.77 -1.09
N ASN A 95 0.80 -12.26 -0.45
CA ASN A 95 -0.11 -13.03 0.39
C ASN A 95 -1.26 -13.62 -0.43
N ALA A 96 -1.17 -14.93 -0.72
CA ALA A 96 -2.18 -15.66 -1.49
C ALA A 96 -3.58 -15.63 -0.86
N ALA A 97 -3.68 -15.64 0.48
CA ALA A 97 -4.98 -15.58 1.18
C ALA A 97 -5.69 -14.25 0.97
N MET A 98 -4.95 -13.15 0.93
CA MET A 98 -5.50 -11.82 0.62
C MET A 98 -6.02 -11.76 -0.82
N LEU A 99 -5.27 -12.32 -1.77
CA LEU A 99 -5.66 -12.38 -3.18
C LEU A 99 -6.91 -13.23 -3.39
N GLU A 100 -7.08 -14.34 -2.65
CA GLU A 100 -8.27 -15.18 -2.74
C GLU A 100 -9.53 -14.42 -2.30
N ILE A 101 -9.47 -13.71 -1.17
CA ILE A 101 -10.55 -12.82 -0.73
C ILE A 101 -10.84 -11.76 -1.81
N GLY A 102 -9.78 -11.26 -2.46
CA GLY A 102 -9.90 -10.31 -3.58
C GLY A 102 -10.67 -10.89 -4.75
N ARG A 103 -10.38 -12.13 -5.17
CA ARG A 103 -11.09 -12.85 -6.26
C ARG A 103 -12.57 -13.05 -5.92
N GLU A 104 -12.87 -13.50 -4.69
CA GLU A 104 -14.24 -13.63 -4.21
C GLU A 104 -15.01 -12.30 -4.30
N ARG A 105 -14.36 -11.20 -3.88
CA ARG A 105 -14.94 -9.86 -3.95
C ARG A 105 -15.11 -9.34 -5.38
N ALA A 106 -14.22 -9.67 -6.29
CA ALA A 106 -14.33 -9.32 -7.71
C ALA A 106 -15.52 -10.05 -8.35
N ALA A 107 -15.66 -11.35 -8.10
CA ALA A 107 -16.79 -12.15 -8.59
C ALA A 107 -18.13 -11.61 -8.05
N ALA A 108 -18.21 -11.32 -6.74
CA ALA A 108 -19.42 -10.76 -6.12
C ALA A 108 -19.83 -9.38 -6.69
N ARG A 109 -18.91 -8.67 -7.37
CA ARG A 109 -19.13 -7.37 -8.02
C ARG A 109 -19.20 -7.44 -9.54
N SER A 110 -19.11 -8.65 -10.14
CA SER A 110 -19.01 -8.87 -11.58
C SER A 110 -17.85 -8.09 -12.24
N LEU A 111 -16.70 -8.07 -11.55
CA LEU A 111 -15.48 -7.39 -11.98
C LEU A 111 -14.33 -8.34 -12.34
N GLU A 112 -14.57 -9.64 -12.36
CA GLU A 112 -13.58 -10.69 -12.69
C GLU A 112 -12.96 -10.55 -14.09
N ASN A 113 -13.68 -9.92 -15.03
CA ASN A 113 -13.17 -9.63 -16.37
C ASN A 113 -12.35 -8.32 -16.43
N ALA A 114 -12.41 -7.49 -15.39
CA ALA A 114 -11.72 -6.20 -15.33
C ALA A 114 -10.52 -6.21 -14.38
N ILE A 115 -10.47 -7.19 -13.47
CA ILE A 115 -9.42 -7.27 -12.44
C ILE A 115 -8.81 -8.66 -12.42
N THR A 116 -7.48 -8.72 -12.50
CA THR A 116 -6.69 -9.94 -12.34
C THR A 116 -5.92 -9.89 -11.03
N PHE A 117 -5.59 -11.08 -10.49
CA PHE A 117 -4.87 -11.22 -9.23
C PHE A 117 -3.63 -12.08 -9.44
N ALA A 118 -2.45 -11.58 -9.12
CA ALA A 118 -1.16 -12.23 -9.29
C ALA A 118 -0.41 -12.28 -7.95
N GLU A 119 0.01 -13.47 -7.56
CA GLU A 119 0.93 -13.64 -6.45
C GLU A 119 2.33 -13.27 -6.92
N ALA A 120 2.92 -12.24 -6.31
CA ALA A 120 4.25 -11.77 -6.69
C ALA A 120 4.89 -10.91 -5.59
N ASN A 121 6.23 -10.94 -5.56
CA ASN A 121 7.03 -10.06 -4.72
C ASN A 121 7.19 -8.70 -5.40
N ALA A 122 6.93 -7.62 -4.65
CA ALA A 122 7.10 -6.25 -5.12
C ALA A 122 8.54 -5.91 -5.55
N GLU A 123 9.53 -6.64 -5.01
CA GLU A 123 10.95 -6.48 -5.32
C GLU A 123 11.36 -7.20 -6.64
N ALA A 124 10.49 -8.06 -7.20
CA ALA A 124 10.75 -8.81 -8.42
C ALA A 124 9.41 -9.09 -9.15
N LEU A 125 8.87 -8.08 -9.80
CA LEU A 125 7.56 -8.15 -10.45
C LEU A 125 7.61 -9.00 -11.72
N PRO A 126 6.72 -10.02 -11.89
CA PRO A 126 6.70 -10.91 -13.04
C PRO A 126 6.02 -10.27 -14.26
N PHE A 127 6.17 -8.98 -14.44
CA PHE A 127 5.57 -8.22 -15.54
C PHE A 127 6.64 -7.63 -16.44
N ALA A 128 6.32 -7.52 -17.72
CA ALA A 128 7.21 -6.91 -18.70
C ALA A 128 7.41 -5.41 -18.43
N ASP A 129 8.51 -4.87 -18.91
CA ASP A 129 8.78 -3.44 -18.87
C ASP A 129 7.68 -2.67 -19.58
N LYS A 130 7.34 -1.49 -19.09
CA LYS A 130 6.41 -0.55 -19.75
C LYS A 130 5.04 -1.16 -20.05
N SER A 131 4.48 -1.96 -19.11
CA SER A 131 3.21 -2.68 -19.27
C SER A 131 2.01 -1.89 -18.74
N PHE A 132 2.22 -0.98 -17.77
CA PHE A 132 1.13 -0.33 -17.05
C PHE A 132 1.14 1.18 -17.24
N ASP A 133 -0.05 1.77 -17.30
CA ASP A 133 -0.25 3.23 -17.39
C ASP A 133 -0.17 3.88 -16.00
N ALA A 134 -0.52 3.12 -14.94
CA ALA A 134 -0.30 3.55 -13.57
C ALA A 134 0.10 2.38 -12.66
N VAL A 135 0.85 2.70 -11.62
CA VAL A 135 1.16 1.80 -10.50
C VAL A 135 0.73 2.46 -9.21
N THR A 136 0.00 1.71 -8.38
CA THR A 136 -0.42 2.16 -7.05
C THR A 136 0.13 1.27 -5.96
N VAL A 137 0.37 1.85 -4.79
CA VAL A 137 0.61 1.14 -3.53
C VAL A 137 -0.18 1.85 -2.44
N ALA A 138 -1.00 1.14 -1.67
CA ALA A 138 -1.75 1.73 -0.56
C ALA A 138 -1.55 0.94 0.73
N PHE A 139 -0.85 1.54 1.70
CA PHE A 139 -0.58 0.98 3.04
C PHE A 139 0.23 -0.34 3.03
N GLY A 140 1.01 -0.56 1.97
CA GLY A 140 1.77 -1.79 1.78
C GLY A 140 3.28 -1.61 1.69
N ILE A 141 3.77 -0.48 1.17
CA ILE A 141 5.20 -0.29 0.83
C ILE A 141 6.12 -0.36 2.06
N ARG A 142 5.66 0.05 3.25
CA ARG A 142 6.44 -0.02 4.50
C ARG A 142 6.80 -1.46 4.92
N ASN A 143 6.04 -2.43 4.43
CA ASN A 143 6.23 -3.86 4.74
C ASN A 143 7.26 -4.52 3.82
N VAL A 144 7.58 -3.92 2.69
CA VAL A 144 8.57 -4.43 1.74
C VAL A 144 9.97 -4.32 2.36
N PRO A 145 10.76 -5.41 2.33
CA PRO A 145 12.12 -5.41 2.88
C PRO A 145 13.04 -4.36 2.23
N ARG A 146 13.06 -4.31 0.89
CA ARG A 146 13.90 -3.39 0.10
C ARG A 146 13.02 -2.46 -0.71
N ILE A 147 12.62 -1.34 -0.07
CA ILE A 147 11.73 -0.34 -0.67
C ILE A 147 12.31 0.22 -1.99
N GLU A 148 13.62 0.46 -2.05
CA GLU A 148 14.32 0.96 -3.23
C GLU A 148 14.16 0.01 -4.42
N GLN A 149 14.23 -1.29 -4.17
CA GLN A 149 14.06 -2.30 -5.22
C GLN A 149 12.62 -2.35 -5.70
N ALA A 150 11.65 -2.27 -4.81
CA ALA A 150 10.24 -2.20 -5.19
C ALA A 150 9.92 -0.92 -5.98
N LEU A 151 10.53 0.22 -5.64
CA LEU A 151 10.40 1.45 -6.41
C LEU A 151 11.04 1.34 -7.81
N ALA A 152 12.19 0.68 -7.93
CA ALA A 152 12.83 0.41 -9.22
C ALA A 152 11.97 -0.51 -10.11
N GLU A 153 11.36 -1.54 -9.53
CA GLU A 153 10.44 -2.43 -10.24
C GLU A 153 9.15 -1.70 -10.66
N ALA A 154 8.57 -0.89 -9.77
CA ALA A 154 7.42 -0.05 -10.09
C ALA A 154 7.75 0.91 -11.26
N TYR A 155 8.95 1.51 -11.25
CA TYR A 155 9.41 2.34 -12.36
C TYR A 155 9.59 1.53 -13.64
N ARG A 156 10.19 0.34 -13.58
CA ARG A 156 10.45 -0.53 -14.74
C ARG A 156 9.15 -0.90 -15.47
N VAL A 157 8.13 -1.28 -14.74
CA VAL A 157 6.86 -1.76 -15.32
C VAL A 157 5.94 -0.63 -15.81
N LEU A 158 6.17 0.62 -15.39
CA LEU A 158 5.43 1.78 -15.88
C LEU A 158 5.79 2.11 -17.33
N ARG A 159 4.81 2.48 -18.14
CA ARG A 159 5.00 3.09 -19.45
C ARG A 159 5.62 4.49 -19.33
N ILE A 160 6.25 4.99 -20.39
CA ILE A 160 6.61 6.40 -20.50
C ILE A 160 5.33 7.22 -20.47
N GLY A 161 5.28 8.27 -19.64
CA GLY A 161 4.07 9.02 -19.33
C GLY A 161 3.20 8.38 -18.26
N GLY A 162 3.58 7.20 -17.74
CA GLY A 162 2.88 6.50 -16.67
C GLY A 162 3.12 7.13 -15.29
N LYS A 163 2.17 6.92 -14.40
CA LYS A 163 2.14 7.52 -13.06
C LYS A 163 2.28 6.48 -11.95
N PHE A 164 3.19 6.75 -11.02
CA PHE A 164 3.24 6.06 -9.73
C PHE A 164 2.51 6.88 -8.67
N ALA A 165 1.71 6.23 -7.83
CA ALA A 165 1.07 6.86 -6.69
C ALA A 165 1.12 5.94 -5.45
N CYS A 166 1.65 6.46 -4.35
CA CYS A 166 1.81 5.72 -3.10
C CYS A 166 1.09 6.45 -1.97
N LEU A 167 0.17 5.76 -1.32
CA LEU A 167 -0.56 6.22 -0.14
C LEU A 167 -0.05 5.44 1.08
N GLU A 168 0.58 6.13 2.04
CA GLU A 168 1.13 5.45 3.20
C GLU A 168 1.00 6.30 4.47
N PHE A 169 0.93 5.63 5.61
CA PHE A 169 0.99 6.28 6.90
C PHE A 169 2.32 7.02 7.06
N SER A 170 2.27 8.13 7.77
CA SER A 170 3.43 8.97 8.04
C SER A 170 3.49 9.35 9.53
N ALA A 171 4.66 9.77 9.98
CA ALA A 171 4.79 10.35 11.31
C ALA A 171 4.06 11.69 11.36
N VAL A 172 3.22 11.86 12.38
CA VAL A 172 2.48 13.12 12.60
C VAL A 172 3.44 14.19 13.09
N ASP A 173 3.56 15.27 12.35
CA ASP A 173 4.46 16.39 12.64
C ASP A 173 3.74 17.60 13.28
N VAL A 174 2.45 17.47 13.64
CA VAL A 174 1.67 18.55 14.24
C VAL A 174 1.77 18.49 15.76
N PRO A 175 2.36 19.50 16.43
CA PRO A 175 2.48 19.53 17.88
C PRO A 175 1.14 19.37 18.58
N GLY A 176 1.07 18.43 19.53
CA GLY A 176 -0.16 18.09 20.26
C GLY A 176 -0.98 16.97 19.60
N LEU A 177 -1.11 16.96 18.27
CA LEU A 177 -1.75 15.86 17.54
C LEU A 177 -0.85 14.61 17.53
N ASP A 178 0.47 14.78 17.47
CA ASP A 178 1.47 13.74 17.60
C ASP A 178 1.26 12.93 18.89
N ARG A 179 1.16 13.59 20.04
CA ARG A 179 0.94 12.95 21.35
C ARG A 179 -0.40 12.22 21.42
N LEU A 180 -1.46 12.83 20.91
CA LEU A 180 -2.80 12.24 20.90
C LEU A 180 -2.85 11.00 19.99
N TYR A 181 -2.25 11.11 18.81
CA TYR A 181 -2.17 9.99 17.86
C TYR A 181 -1.28 8.86 18.40
N ASP A 182 -0.19 9.20 19.10
CA ASP A 182 0.67 8.25 19.78
C ASP A 182 -0.07 7.50 20.88
N PHE A 183 -0.79 8.23 21.73
CA PHE A 183 -1.60 7.59 22.78
C PHE A 183 -2.64 6.64 22.17
N TYR A 184 -3.34 7.08 21.13
CA TYR A 184 -4.31 6.25 20.40
C TYR A 184 -3.64 5.01 19.79
N SER A 185 -2.52 5.17 19.11
CA SER A 185 -1.83 4.11 18.38
C SER A 185 -1.23 3.05 19.31
N PHE A 186 -0.66 3.44 20.46
CA PHE A 186 0.01 2.50 21.36
C PHE A 186 -0.88 1.92 22.44
N ASN A 187 -1.94 2.60 22.82
CA ASN A 187 -2.80 2.16 23.92
C ASN A 187 -4.17 1.69 23.43
N VAL A 188 -4.79 2.41 22.52
CA VAL A 188 -6.16 2.13 22.10
C VAL A 188 -6.20 1.06 20.99
N ILE A 189 -5.39 1.21 19.93
CA ILE A 189 -5.40 0.28 18.80
C ILE A 189 -5.06 -1.17 19.23
N PRO A 190 -3.98 -1.45 20.00
CA PRO A 190 -3.69 -2.83 20.43
C PRO A 190 -4.74 -3.39 21.41
N ALA A 191 -5.35 -2.54 22.25
CA ALA A 191 -6.42 -2.97 23.14
C ALA A 191 -7.70 -3.36 22.36
N LEU A 192 -8.08 -2.57 21.36
CA LEU A 192 -9.17 -2.88 20.43
C LEU A 192 -8.84 -4.12 19.59
N GLY A 193 -7.62 -4.25 19.11
CA GLY A 193 -7.15 -5.43 18.39
C GLY A 193 -7.34 -6.69 19.21
N ARG A 194 -6.90 -6.68 20.47
CA ARG A 194 -7.09 -7.80 21.39
C ARG A 194 -8.57 -8.13 21.62
N ALA A 195 -9.40 -7.12 21.83
CA ALA A 195 -10.83 -7.31 22.12
C ALA A 195 -11.61 -7.82 20.90
N VAL A 196 -11.28 -7.38 19.69
CA VAL A 196 -12.05 -7.64 18.46
C VAL A 196 -11.50 -8.84 17.68
N THR A 197 -10.17 -9.00 17.62
CA THR A 197 -9.53 -10.05 16.81
C THR A 197 -8.80 -11.10 17.63
N GLY A 198 -8.53 -10.84 18.92
CA GLY A 198 -7.68 -11.68 19.77
C GLY A 198 -6.17 -11.50 19.51
N ASP A 199 -5.78 -10.64 18.58
CA ASP A 199 -4.40 -10.45 18.11
C ASP A 199 -3.89 -9.03 18.38
N ALA A 200 -3.24 -8.83 19.53
CA ALA A 200 -2.61 -7.56 19.88
C ALA A 200 -1.24 -7.38 19.20
N GLU A 201 -0.59 -8.46 18.81
CA GLU A 201 0.79 -8.43 18.30
C GLU A 201 0.84 -7.89 16.88
N SER A 202 -0.06 -8.34 16.00
CA SER A 202 -0.20 -7.80 14.64
C SER A 202 -0.50 -6.31 14.65
N TYR A 203 -1.35 -5.83 15.57
CA TYR A 203 -1.64 -4.40 15.69
C TYR A 203 -0.44 -3.59 16.23
N ARG A 204 0.34 -4.17 17.14
CA ARG A 204 1.59 -3.53 17.59
C ARG A 204 2.59 -3.40 16.46
N TYR A 205 2.80 -4.48 15.69
CA TYR A 205 3.65 -4.45 14.50
C TYR A 205 3.27 -3.32 13.54
N LEU A 206 1.96 -3.16 13.26
CA LEU A 206 1.48 -2.11 12.36
C LEU A 206 1.85 -0.70 12.86
N VAL A 207 1.64 -0.42 14.15
CA VAL A 207 2.01 0.88 14.74
C VAL A 207 3.52 1.11 14.68
N GLU A 208 4.31 0.09 15.02
CA GLU A 208 5.78 0.18 15.00
C GLU A 208 6.33 0.36 13.57
N SER A 209 5.76 -0.35 12.59
CA SER A 209 6.17 -0.24 11.18
C SER A 209 5.91 1.15 10.59
N ILE A 210 4.80 1.81 10.99
CA ILE A 210 4.51 3.19 10.59
C ILE A 210 5.59 4.15 11.06
N ARG A 211 6.07 4.01 12.30
CA ARG A 211 7.08 4.91 12.86
C ARG A 211 8.46 4.75 12.23
N ARG A 212 8.75 3.60 11.68
CA ARG A 212 10.03 3.31 11.00
C ARG A 212 9.99 3.63 9.51
N PHE A 213 8.83 3.92 8.97
CA PHE A 213 8.71 4.32 7.57
C PHE A 213 9.41 5.66 7.34
N PRO A 214 10.09 5.86 6.20
CA PRO A 214 10.76 7.12 5.88
C PRO A 214 9.83 8.33 5.97
N SER A 215 10.39 9.48 6.35
CA SER A 215 9.64 10.74 6.29
C SER A 215 9.16 11.01 4.85
N PRO A 216 8.10 11.83 4.66
CA PRO A 216 7.61 12.15 3.31
C PRO A 216 8.70 12.68 2.38
N GLN A 217 9.61 13.49 2.89
CA GLN A 217 10.74 14.04 2.16
C GLN A 217 11.75 12.96 1.77
N ALA A 218 12.06 12.05 2.71
CA ALA A 218 12.98 10.95 2.47
C ALA A 218 12.42 9.96 1.44
N PHE A 219 11.14 9.58 1.56
CA PHE A 219 10.48 8.70 0.58
C PHE A 219 10.41 9.34 -0.81
N ALA A 220 10.12 10.66 -0.89
CA ALA A 220 10.17 11.39 -2.15
C ALA A 220 11.58 11.42 -2.76
N ALA A 221 12.64 11.46 -1.94
CA ALA A 221 14.02 11.35 -2.41
C ALA A 221 14.33 9.94 -2.96
N MET A 222 13.84 8.87 -2.29
CA MET A 222 13.96 7.49 -2.78
C MET A 222 13.25 7.32 -4.14
N MET A 223 12.05 7.90 -4.31
CA MET A 223 11.35 7.89 -5.60
C MET A 223 12.17 8.57 -6.70
N ARG A 224 12.79 9.73 -6.43
CA ARG A 224 13.67 10.40 -7.41
C ARG A 224 14.89 9.55 -7.74
N ALA A 225 15.49 8.91 -6.75
CA ALA A 225 16.64 8.01 -6.95
C ALA A 225 16.25 6.79 -7.83
N ALA A 226 15.02 6.29 -7.73
CA ALA A 226 14.49 5.24 -8.60
C ALA A 226 14.15 5.70 -10.03
N GLY A 227 14.30 7.02 -10.35
CA GLY A 227 14.11 7.57 -11.69
C GLY A 227 12.79 8.34 -11.89
N PHE A 228 11.91 8.40 -10.90
CA PHE A 228 10.65 9.14 -11.05
C PHE A 228 10.89 10.65 -11.18
N ALA A 229 10.25 11.26 -12.16
CA ALA A 229 10.20 12.70 -12.37
C ALA A 229 8.96 13.32 -11.73
N ARG A 230 8.96 14.64 -11.57
CA ARG A 230 7.84 15.43 -11.02
C ARG A 230 7.32 14.86 -9.70
N VAL A 231 8.23 14.36 -8.86
CA VAL A 231 7.87 13.78 -7.56
C VAL A 231 7.31 14.86 -6.64
N ALA A 232 6.08 14.62 -6.19
CA ALA A 232 5.37 15.46 -5.23
C ALA A 232 4.72 14.60 -4.15
N PHE A 233 4.42 15.22 -3.01
CA PHE A 233 3.63 14.58 -1.97
C PHE A 233 2.67 15.57 -1.31
N GLN A 234 1.57 15.03 -0.79
CA GLN A 234 0.55 15.77 -0.06
C GLN A 234 0.24 15.04 1.24
N SER A 235 0.45 15.70 2.35
CA SER A 235 0.04 15.19 3.68
C SER A 235 -1.45 15.45 3.90
N MET A 236 -2.14 14.49 4.49
CA MET A 236 -3.57 14.52 4.77
C MET A 236 -3.82 14.23 6.25
N SER A 237 -4.96 14.71 6.76
CA SER A 237 -5.41 14.47 8.13
C SER A 237 -4.35 14.85 9.18
N GLY A 238 -3.72 16.03 9.04
CA GLY A 238 -2.69 16.48 9.97
C GLY A 238 -1.36 15.71 9.89
N GLY A 239 -1.06 15.09 8.73
CA GLY A 239 0.18 14.35 8.54
C GLY A 239 0.10 12.86 8.86
N ILE A 240 -1.08 12.34 9.29
CA ILE A 240 -1.27 10.91 9.57
C ILE A 240 -1.00 10.06 8.34
N VAL A 241 -1.35 10.55 7.15
CA VAL A 241 -1.17 9.87 5.88
C VAL A 241 -0.58 10.83 4.85
N THR A 242 0.29 10.31 4.00
CA THR A 242 0.87 11.06 2.89
C THR A 242 0.64 10.33 1.58
N LEU A 243 0.15 11.06 0.59
CA LEU A 243 0.03 10.62 -0.79
C LEU A 243 1.22 11.15 -1.59
N HIS A 244 2.06 10.25 -2.07
CA HIS A 244 3.16 10.56 -2.97
C HIS A 244 2.78 10.25 -4.41
N SER A 245 3.29 11.02 -5.34
CA SER A 245 3.16 10.74 -6.77
C SER A 245 4.41 11.09 -7.54
N GLY A 246 4.65 10.38 -8.63
CA GLY A 246 5.76 10.61 -9.55
C GLY A 246 5.44 10.05 -10.93
N TRP A 247 6.20 10.44 -11.94
CA TRP A 247 5.98 10.07 -13.32
C TRP A 247 7.21 9.39 -13.90
N ARG A 248 7.01 8.42 -14.78
CA ARG A 248 8.05 7.94 -15.68
C ARG A 248 8.03 8.81 -16.95
N LEU A 249 9.04 9.65 -17.15
CA LEU A 249 9.19 10.53 -18.34
C LEU A 249 10.26 10.00 -19.28
#